data_f5a49efc6a9e7dcf17ef65741a726eb7
#
_entry.id   f5a49efc6a9e7dcf17ef65741a726eb7
#
_cell.length_a   1.000
_cell.length_b   1.000
_cell.length_c   1.000
_cell.angle_alpha   90.00
_cell.angle_beta   90.00
_cell.angle_gamma   90.00
#
_symmetry.space_group_name_H-M   'P 1'
#
loop_
_entity.id
_entity.type
_entity.pdbx_description
1 polymer ?
#
loop_
_entity_poly.entity_id
_entity_poly.type
_entity_poly.pdbx_seq_one_letter_code
_entity_poly.pdbx_strand_id
1 'polypeptide(L)'
;MSLWMACVTPVAVGLLTLALGWTGPVVANPLAYPEFAQHQVDPAIPITFMSAERVKAQLDAGRPQMSVDVRSREEFDTGHLPRATSIPLGVLSVRMAEIPRDIPVVLY
;
A
#
# COMPACT_ATOMS: atom_id res chain seq x y z
N MET A 1 -58.71 11.87 46.84
CA MET A 1 -57.26 12.02 47.05
C MET A 1 -56.59 11.02 46.11
N SER A 2 -56.21 11.48 44.97
CA SER A 2 -55.79 10.62 43.92
C SER A 2 -54.27 10.71 43.78
N LEU A 3 -53.57 9.61 44.03
CA LEU A 3 -52.16 9.45 43.70
C LEU A 3 -52.04 9.24 42.23
N TRP A 4 -51.38 10.14 41.54
CA TRP A 4 -50.95 9.94 40.17
C TRP A 4 -49.50 9.41 40.19
N MET A 5 -49.36 8.14 39.90
CA MET A 5 -48.05 7.52 39.64
C MET A 5 -47.57 7.98 38.27
N ALA A 6 -46.48 8.72 38.25
CA ALA A 6 -45.77 9.03 37.04
C ALA A 6 -45.00 7.78 36.56
N CYS A 7 -45.37 7.29 35.40
CA CYS A 7 -44.67 6.19 34.72
C CYS A 7 -43.38 6.75 34.13
N VAL A 8 -42.25 6.38 34.71
CA VAL A 8 -40.93 6.69 34.14
C VAL A 8 -40.60 5.63 33.11
N THR A 9 -40.63 6.01 31.86
CA THR A 9 -40.15 5.16 30.77
C THR A 9 -38.62 5.05 30.80
N PRO A 10 -38.05 3.85 30.70
CA PRO A 10 -36.61 3.71 30.61
C PRO A 10 -36.11 4.21 29.27
N VAL A 11 -35.21 5.18 29.31
CA VAL A 11 -34.45 5.64 28.17
C VAL A 11 -33.55 4.49 27.75
N ALA A 12 -33.77 3.96 26.55
CA ALA A 12 -32.90 2.99 25.94
C ALA A 12 -31.55 3.65 25.67
N VAL A 13 -30.55 3.29 26.44
CA VAL A 13 -29.16 3.64 26.18
C VAL A 13 -28.70 2.82 24.97
N GLY A 14 -28.70 3.47 23.82
CA GLY A 14 -28.13 2.90 22.62
C GLY A 14 -26.64 2.68 22.83
N LEU A 15 -26.24 1.42 22.91
CA LEU A 15 -24.82 1.02 22.80
C LEU A 15 -24.31 1.40 21.43
N LEU A 16 -23.59 2.52 21.38
CA LEU A 16 -22.78 2.90 20.22
C LEU A 16 -21.58 1.95 20.20
N THR A 17 -21.70 0.85 19.47
CA THR A 17 -20.55 -0.01 19.16
C THR A 17 -19.61 0.78 18.27
N LEU A 18 -18.59 1.39 18.88
CA LEU A 18 -17.43 1.86 18.14
C LEU A 18 -16.79 0.63 17.48
N ALA A 19 -17.01 0.50 16.18
CA ALA A 19 -16.20 -0.37 15.35
C ALA A 19 -14.77 0.18 15.41
N LEU A 20 -13.95 -0.40 16.29
CA LEU A 20 -12.51 -0.20 16.27
C LEU A 20 -12.04 -0.73 14.92
N GLY A 21 -11.85 0.19 13.98
CA GLY A 21 -11.23 -0.11 12.71
C GLY A 21 -9.88 -0.75 13.00
N TRP A 22 -9.67 -1.91 12.43
CA TRP A 22 -8.42 -2.64 12.54
C TRP A 22 -7.32 -1.81 11.84
N THR A 23 -6.57 -1.04 12.62
CA THR A 23 -5.38 -0.34 12.16
C THR A 23 -4.16 -1.24 12.30
N GLY A 24 -4.25 -2.46 11.76
CA GLY A 24 -3.07 -3.30 11.59
C GLY A 24 -2.16 -2.68 10.51
N PRO A 25 -0.85 -2.89 10.57
CA PRO A 25 0.03 -2.45 9.50
C PRO A 25 -0.43 -3.12 8.21
N VAL A 26 -0.79 -2.30 7.21
CA VAL A 26 -1.05 -2.79 5.86
C VAL A 26 0.29 -3.23 5.29
N VAL A 27 0.61 -4.49 5.48
CA VAL A 27 1.77 -5.10 4.83
C VAL A 27 1.33 -5.42 3.42
N ALA A 28 1.75 -4.60 2.47
CA ALA A 28 1.57 -4.89 1.04
C ALA A 28 2.49 -6.05 0.64
N ASN A 29 2.12 -7.25 1.05
CA ASN A 29 2.80 -8.47 0.65
C ASN A 29 1.86 -9.27 -0.28
N PRO A 30 2.10 -9.27 -1.59
CA PRO A 30 1.28 -10.01 -2.54
C PRO A 30 1.24 -11.52 -2.25
N LEU A 31 2.24 -12.07 -1.54
CA LEU A 31 2.25 -13.47 -1.11
C LEU A 31 1.18 -13.79 -0.05
N ALA A 32 0.63 -12.77 0.60
CA ALA A 32 -0.48 -12.93 1.54
C ALA A 32 -1.86 -13.01 0.84
N TYR A 33 -1.91 -12.74 -0.46
CA TYR A 33 -3.13 -12.68 -1.27
C TYR A 33 -3.03 -13.65 -2.45
N PRO A 34 -3.23 -14.96 -2.24
CA PRO A 34 -3.08 -15.97 -3.29
C PRO A 34 -4.08 -15.82 -4.45
N GLU A 35 -5.15 -15.08 -4.26
CA GLU A 35 -6.13 -14.73 -5.31
C GLU A 35 -5.58 -13.76 -6.34
N PHE A 36 -4.57 -12.97 -6.00
CA PHE A 36 -3.88 -12.14 -6.98
C PHE A 36 -2.78 -12.99 -7.64
N ALA A 37 -3.03 -13.39 -8.81
CA ALA A 37 -2.30 -14.21 -9.80
C ALA A 37 -0.75 -14.23 -9.73
N GLN A 38 -0.19 -14.53 -8.58
CA GLN A 38 1.26 -14.73 -8.41
C GLN A 38 1.78 -15.94 -9.21
N HIS A 39 0.89 -16.89 -9.47
CA HIS A 39 1.18 -18.05 -10.32
C HIS A 39 1.38 -17.70 -11.80
N GLN A 40 1.15 -16.44 -12.21
CA GLN A 40 1.49 -15.96 -13.55
C GLN A 40 2.92 -15.44 -13.64
N VAL A 41 3.61 -15.31 -12.52
CA VAL A 41 5.03 -14.91 -12.53
C VAL A 41 5.86 -16.17 -12.76
N ASP A 42 6.70 -16.12 -13.77
CA ASP A 42 7.68 -17.19 -14.04
C ASP A 42 8.57 -17.37 -12.79
N PRO A 43 8.60 -18.56 -12.17
CA PRO A 43 9.42 -18.82 -10.99
C PRO A 43 10.92 -18.65 -11.25
N ALA A 44 11.34 -18.62 -12.51
CA ALA A 44 12.72 -18.31 -12.88
C ALA A 44 13.07 -16.82 -12.75
N ILE A 45 12.07 -15.94 -12.60
CA ILE A 45 12.28 -14.49 -12.39
C ILE A 45 12.45 -14.23 -10.89
N PRO A 46 13.64 -13.83 -10.42
CA PRO A 46 13.88 -13.56 -9.02
C PRO A 46 13.17 -12.25 -8.59
N ILE A 47 12.03 -12.37 -7.93
CA ILE A 47 11.33 -11.24 -7.34
C ILE A 47 11.62 -11.23 -5.83
N THR A 48 12.05 -10.09 -5.33
CA THR A 48 12.31 -9.88 -3.91
C THR A 48 11.43 -8.75 -3.39
N PHE A 49 10.64 -9.03 -2.36
CA PHE A 49 9.90 -7.99 -1.65
C PHE A 49 10.81 -7.32 -0.62
N MET A 50 10.71 -5.99 -0.57
CA MET A 50 11.57 -5.18 0.29
C MET A 50 10.69 -4.22 1.11
N SER A 51 11.02 -4.05 2.40
CA SER A 51 10.32 -3.07 3.23
C SER A 51 10.72 -1.63 2.84
N ALA A 52 9.84 -0.68 3.13
CA ALA A 52 10.10 0.74 2.87
C ALA A 52 11.36 1.25 3.58
N GLU A 53 11.60 0.79 4.82
CA GLU A 53 12.77 1.14 5.61
C GLU A 53 14.07 0.67 4.93
N ARG A 54 14.03 -0.51 4.34
CA ARG A 54 15.19 -1.07 3.62
C ARG A 54 15.45 -0.32 2.32
N VAL A 55 14.39 0.04 1.58
CA VAL A 55 14.52 0.90 0.39
C VAL A 55 15.13 2.24 0.77
N LYS A 56 14.60 2.87 1.83
CA LYS A 56 15.14 4.14 2.35
C LYS A 56 16.61 4.02 2.72
N ALA A 57 16.99 3.00 3.47
CA ALA A 57 18.39 2.79 3.88
C ALA A 57 19.32 2.62 2.66
N GLN A 58 18.88 1.98 1.59
CA GLN A 58 19.65 1.85 0.35
C GLN A 58 19.80 3.19 -0.38
N LEU A 59 18.71 3.99 -0.43
CA LEU A 59 18.74 5.32 -1.02
C LEU A 59 19.67 6.26 -0.25
N ASP A 60 19.60 6.26 1.09
CA ASP A 60 20.44 7.07 1.97
C ASP A 60 21.92 6.67 1.87
N ALA A 61 22.19 5.38 1.68
CA ALA A 61 23.54 4.86 1.45
C ALA A 61 24.08 5.12 0.03
N GLY A 62 23.30 5.74 -0.85
CA GLY A 62 23.70 6.04 -2.22
C GLY A 62 23.95 4.80 -3.09
N ARG A 63 23.32 3.66 -2.77
CA ARG A 63 23.47 2.45 -3.56
C ARG A 63 22.88 2.64 -4.96
N PRO A 64 23.55 2.13 -6.01
CA PRO A 64 23.03 2.21 -7.36
C PRO A 64 21.75 1.39 -7.47
N GLN A 65 20.64 2.07 -7.71
CA GLN A 65 19.33 1.48 -7.99
C GLN A 65 18.46 2.48 -8.72
N MET A 66 17.52 1.99 -9.51
CA MET A 66 16.43 2.79 -10.08
C MET A 66 15.15 2.54 -9.31
N SER A 67 14.53 3.60 -8.80
CA SER A 67 13.19 3.53 -8.21
C SER A 67 12.16 3.96 -9.26
N VAL A 68 11.19 3.10 -9.52
CA VAL A 68 10.11 3.35 -10.48
C VAL A 68 8.79 3.39 -9.74
N ASP A 69 8.13 4.52 -9.81
CA ASP A 69 6.78 4.71 -9.31
C ASP A 69 5.78 4.26 -10.39
N VAL A 70 5.05 3.18 -10.12
CA VAL A 70 4.06 2.63 -11.06
C VAL A 70 2.64 3.11 -10.79
N ARG A 71 2.45 4.01 -9.82
CA ARG A 71 1.18 4.65 -9.51
C ARG A 71 0.79 5.64 -10.61
N SER A 72 -0.35 6.27 -10.46
CA SER A 72 -0.77 7.33 -11.38
C SER A 72 0.16 8.55 -11.34
N ARG A 73 0.12 9.36 -12.38
CA ARG A 73 0.91 10.59 -12.43
C ARG A 73 0.51 11.58 -11.34
N GLU A 74 -0.77 11.64 -11.04
CA GLU A 74 -1.34 12.50 -9.99
C GLU A 74 -0.80 12.12 -8.61
N GLU A 75 -0.71 10.82 -8.33
CA GLU A 75 -0.15 10.31 -7.07
C GLU A 75 1.36 10.60 -6.98
N PHE A 76 2.09 10.42 -8.07
CA PHE A 76 3.51 10.79 -8.13
C PHE A 76 3.73 12.26 -7.81
N ASP A 77 2.91 13.14 -8.38
CA ASP A 77 3.04 14.59 -8.20
C ASP A 77 2.68 15.05 -6.77
N THR A 78 1.89 14.27 -6.02
CA THR A 78 1.61 14.54 -4.60
C THR A 78 2.74 14.14 -3.67
N GLY A 79 3.62 13.24 -4.08
CA GLY A 79 4.79 12.81 -3.32
C GLY A 79 5.34 11.48 -3.82
N HIS A 80 6.65 11.40 -3.95
CA HIS A 80 7.37 10.23 -4.45
C HIS A 80 8.75 10.09 -3.80
N LEU A 81 9.38 8.92 -3.96
CA LEU A 81 10.74 8.70 -3.48
C LEU A 81 11.75 9.60 -4.19
N PRO A 82 12.78 10.09 -3.50
CA PRO A 82 13.83 10.88 -4.13
C PRO A 82 14.43 10.17 -5.35
N ARG A 83 14.55 10.87 -6.45
CA ARG A 83 15.08 10.35 -7.73
C ARG A 83 14.26 9.23 -8.37
N ALA A 84 13.01 9.02 -7.94
CA ALA A 84 12.13 8.06 -8.60
C ALA A 84 11.70 8.54 -9.98
N THR A 85 11.52 7.60 -10.89
CA THR A 85 10.96 7.84 -12.22
C THR A 85 9.50 7.39 -12.23
N SER A 86 8.60 8.25 -12.70
CA SER A 86 7.19 7.88 -12.88
C SER A 86 7.00 7.11 -14.18
N ILE A 87 6.61 5.86 -14.06
CA ILE A 87 6.20 5.00 -15.17
C ILE A 87 4.91 4.30 -14.75
N PRO A 88 3.74 4.93 -14.94
CA PRO A 88 2.47 4.32 -14.57
C PRO A 88 2.28 2.93 -15.14
N LEU A 89 1.68 2.02 -14.37
CA LEU A 89 1.54 0.60 -14.71
C LEU A 89 0.92 0.39 -16.11
N GLY A 90 -0.04 1.26 -16.48
CA GLY A 90 -0.72 1.18 -17.79
C GLY A 90 0.18 1.43 -19.00
N VAL A 91 1.34 2.08 -18.80
CA VAL A 91 2.31 2.36 -19.88
C VAL A 91 3.65 1.66 -19.67
N LEU A 92 3.78 0.89 -18.60
CA LEU A 92 5.04 0.24 -18.24
C LEU A 92 5.57 -0.63 -19.38
N SER A 93 4.71 -1.42 -20.03
CA SER A 93 5.11 -2.34 -21.11
C SER A 93 5.74 -1.63 -22.31
N VAL A 94 5.24 -0.44 -22.64
CA VAL A 94 5.78 0.34 -23.79
C VAL A 94 7.01 1.17 -23.40
N ARG A 95 7.23 1.38 -22.11
CA ARG A 95 8.37 2.14 -21.58
C ARG A 95 9.46 1.28 -20.94
N MET A 96 9.38 -0.04 -21.11
CA MET A 96 10.36 -0.99 -20.57
C MET A 96 11.81 -0.69 -20.98
N ALA A 97 12.02 -0.06 -22.13
CA ALA A 97 13.35 0.32 -22.61
C ALA A 97 14.03 1.39 -21.74
N GLU A 98 13.27 2.13 -20.93
CA GLU A 98 13.80 3.13 -20.00
C GLU A 98 14.34 2.50 -18.71
N ILE A 99 14.04 1.22 -18.47
CA ILE A 99 14.44 0.50 -17.26
C ILE A 99 15.78 -0.18 -17.52
N PRO A 100 16.84 0.15 -16.77
CA PRO A 100 18.14 -0.46 -16.92
C PRO A 100 18.11 -1.95 -16.53
N ARG A 101 19.00 -2.74 -17.12
CA ARG A 101 19.11 -4.18 -16.84
C ARG A 101 20.33 -4.55 -16.01
N ASP A 102 21.18 -3.59 -15.73
CA ASP A 102 22.49 -3.75 -15.10
C ASP A 102 22.52 -3.26 -13.63
N ILE A 103 21.45 -2.64 -13.18
CA ILE A 103 21.29 -2.21 -11.77
C ILE A 103 19.95 -2.71 -11.19
N PRO A 104 19.85 -2.86 -9.87
CA PRO A 104 18.59 -3.20 -9.22
C PRO A 104 17.51 -2.18 -9.51
N VAL A 105 16.30 -2.68 -9.76
CA VAL A 105 15.11 -1.85 -9.98
C VAL A 105 14.11 -2.11 -8.86
N VAL A 106 13.63 -1.06 -8.22
CA VAL A 106 12.61 -1.08 -7.19
C VAL A 106 11.34 -0.49 -7.76
N LEU A 107 10.28 -1.30 -7.84
CA LEU A 107 8.94 -0.86 -8.23
C LEU A 107 8.10 -0.61 -6.96
N TYR A 108 7.29 0.46 -6.95
CA TYR A 108 6.38 0.76 -5.85
C TYR A 108 5.14 1.54 -6.31
#